data_d93c97dcdfa7b5e159d49f89ffda18bf
#
_entry.id   d93c97dcdfa7b5e159d49f89ffda18bf
#
_cell.length_a   1.000
_cell.length_b   1.000
_cell.length_c   1.000
_cell.angle_alpha   90.00
_cell.angle_beta   90.00
_cell.angle_gamma   90.00
#
_symmetry.space_group_name_H-M   'P 1'
#
loop_
_entity.id
_entity.type
_entity.pdbx_description
1 polymer ?
#
loop_
_entity_poly.entity_id
_entity_poly.type
_entity_poly.pdbx_seq_one_letter_code
_entity_poly.pdbx_strand_id
1 'polypeptide(L)'
;MPKLLIATLNKISLPLLLGIGLLSGCASVQQAAPAQDEAVKRFEAPASLSRIYIYRNEFLGTLVGLDLTVNGQPAGTTKGKTFVVADVPAGPQEIVSKGENSSSLRISTRTGETAYVWQEVKMGLFSAGSKLHSVDAAVGRAGVLETNLVASPMMVAGPARG
;
A
#
# COMPACT_ATOMS: atom_id res chain seq x y z
N MET A 1 -33.73 -75.06 22.61
CA MET A 1 -32.38 -74.49 22.20
C MET A 1 -32.59 -73.32 21.30
N PRO A 2 -32.44 -72.11 21.76
CA PRO A 2 -32.59 -70.94 20.92
C PRO A 2 -31.19 -70.43 20.50
N LYS A 3 -31.02 -70.21 19.21
CA LYS A 3 -29.84 -69.61 18.65
C LYS A 3 -29.96 -68.09 18.70
N LEU A 4 -29.03 -67.49 19.40
CA LEU A 4 -28.85 -66.05 19.55
C LEU A 4 -28.34 -65.50 18.26
N LEU A 5 -29.06 -64.56 17.61
CA LEU A 5 -28.60 -63.79 16.46
C LEU A 5 -28.08 -62.48 16.96
N ILE A 6 -26.76 -62.30 16.86
CA ILE A 6 -26.04 -61.02 17.15
C ILE A 6 -26.13 -60.12 15.94
N ALA A 7 -26.90 -59.05 16.04
CA ALA A 7 -26.95 -58.01 15.04
C ALA A 7 -25.71 -57.11 15.18
N THR A 8 -24.83 -57.16 14.21
CA THR A 8 -23.70 -56.26 14.08
C THR A 8 -24.15 -54.89 13.64
N LEU A 9 -24.07 -53.95 14.55
CA LEU A 9 -24.36 -52.54 14.29
C LEU A 9 -23.22 -51.91 13.44
N ASN A 10 -23.51 -51.68 12.19
CA ASN A 10 -22.57 -51.09 11.25
C ASN A 10 -22.44 -49.57 11.54
N LYS A 11 -21.33 -49.15 12.11
CA LYS A 11 -21.01 -47.75 12.35
C LYS A 11 -20.66 -47.08 11.03
N ILE A 12 -21.61 -46.38 10.45
CA ILE A 12 -21.37 -45.48 9.30
C ILE A 12 -20.63 -44.24 9.81
N SER A 13 -19.33 -44.25 9.62
CA SER A 13 -18.50 -43.07 9.85
C SER A 13 -18.77 -42.05 8.71
N LEU A 14 -19.49 -41.00 9.05
CA LEU A 14 -19.71 -39.86 8.17
C LEU A 14 -18.41 -39.04 8.09
N PRO A 15 -17.74 -38.91 6.92
CA PRO A 15 -16.60 -38.05 6.81
C PRO A 15 -17.07 -36.59 6.90
N LEU A 16 -16.63 -35.89 7.94
CA LEU A 16 -16.75 -34.46 8.09
C LEU A 16 -15.94 -33.78 6.98
N LEU A 17 -16.59 -33.40 5.89
CA LEU A 17 -16.01 -32.57 4.84
C LEU A 17 -15.77 -31.16 5.43
N LEU A 18 -14.55 -30.96 5.90
CA LEU A 18 -14.06 -29.64 6.31
C LEU A 18 -13.92 -28.79 5.04
N GLY A 19 -14.97 -28.05 4.72
CA GLY A 19 -14.95 -27.07 3.63
C GLY A 19 -13.96 -25.97 3.94
N ILE A 20 -12.76 -26.04 3.33
CA ILE A 20 -11.81 -24.94 3.29
C ILE A 20 -12.42 -23.88 2.39
N GLY A 21 -13.13 -22.93 2.99
CA GLY A 21 -13.57 -21.73 2.31
C GLY A 21 -12.35 -20.95 1.82
N LEU A 22 -12.10 -20.98 0.51
CA LEU A 22 -11.19 -20.05 -0.15
C LEU A 22 -11.78 -18.65 0.02
N LEU A 23 -11.36 -17.95 1.07
CA LEU A 23 -11.53 -16.50 1.15
C LEU A 23 -10.70 -15.88 0.02
N SER A 24 -11.33 -15.73 -1.13
CA SER A 24 -10.85 -14.84 -2.18
C SER A 24 -10.87 -13.43 -1.60
N GLY A 25 -9.80 -13.06 -0.89
CA GLY A 25 -9.61 -11.71 -0.43
C GLY A 25 -9.58 -10.81 -1.65
N CYS A 26 -10.61 -9.99 -1.84
CA CYS A 26 -10.47 -8.82 -2.69
C CYS A 26 -9.21 -8.11 -2.20
N ALA A 27 -8.20 -7.96 -3.06
CA ALA A 27 -6.96 -7.25 -2.75
C ALA A 27 -7.27 -5.76 -2.55
N SER A 28 -7.88 -5.43 -1.42
CA SER A 28 -8.04 -4.06 -0.98
C SER A 28 -6.68 -3.57 -0.52
N VAL A 29 -6.25 -2.41 -0.98
CA VAL A 29 -5.06 -1.76 -0.45
C VAL A 29 -5.28 -1.55 1.05
N GLN A 30 -4.41 -2.13 1.86
CA GLN A 30 -4.53 -2.06 3.31
C GLN A 30 -4.22 -0.63 3.76
N GLN A 31 -5.21 0.03 4.33
CA GLN A 31 -5.00 1.33 4.96
C GLN A 31 -4.19 1.17 6.25
N ALA A 32 -3.33 2.14 6.52
CA ALA A 32 -2.63 2.21 7.78
C ALA A 32 -3.58 2.56 8.94
N ALA A 33 -3.16 2.32 10.17
CA ALA A 33 -3.93 2.74 11.34
C ALA A 33 -4.09 4.28 11.38
N PRO A 34 -5.23 4.82 11.82
CA PRO A 34 -5.46 6.27 11.88
C PRO A 34 -4.37 7.04 12.60
N ALA A 35 -3.85 6.51 13.70
CA ALA A 35 -2.77 7.13 14.45
C ALA A 35 -1.46 7.24 13.64
N GLN A 36 -1.20 6.31 12.71
CA GLN A 36 -0.05 6.38 11.81
C GLN A 36 -0.29 7.44 10.73
N ASP A 37 -1.49 7.50 10.16
CA ASP A 37 -1.87 8.52 9.18
C ASP A 37 -1.70 9.93 9.76
N GLU A 38 -2.23 10.18 10.96
CA GLU A 38 -2.06 11.44 11.68
C GLU A 38 -0.59 11.76 11.98
N ALA A 39 0.19 10.75 12.39
CA ALA A 39 1.60 10.93 12.72
C ALA A 39 2.42 11.38 11.50
N VAL A 40 2.24 10.76 10.34
CA VAL A 40 2.99 11.12 9.14
C VAL A 40 2.51 12.44 8.53
N LYS A 41 1.25 12.83 8.74
CA LYS A 41 0.68 14.12 8.32
C LYS A 41 1.20 15.32 9.14
N ARG A 42 2.09 15.10 10.11
CA ARG A 42 2.92 16.17 10.67
C ARG A 42 4.04 16.61 9.75
N PHE A 43 4.31 15.85 8.68
CA PHE A 43 5.31 16.14 7.65
C PHE A 43 6.74 16.26 8.20
N GLU A 44 7.06 15.49 9.21
CA GLU A 44 8.39 15.38 9.79
C GLU A 44 9.12 14.15 9.21
N ALA A 45 10.34 14.33 8.73
CA ALA A 45 11.21 13.23 8.34
C ALA A 45 11.93 12.67 9.57
N PRO A 46 12.30 11.36 9.59
CA PRO A 46 13.21 10.84 10.60
C PRO A 46 14.55 11.58 10.57
N ALA A 47 15.16 11.81 11.73
CA ALA A 47 16.37 12.63 11.86
C ALA A 47 17.55 12.18 10.99
N SER A 48 17.67 10.87 10.71
CA SER A 48 18.78 10.29 9.93
C SER A 48 18.41 9.96 8.47
N LEU A 49 17.15 10.16 8.08
CA LEU A 49 16.63 9.80 6.76
C LEU A 49 15.95 11.00 6.11
N SER A 50 15.63 10.88 4.84
CA SER A 50 14.65 11.72 4.16
C SER A 50 13.34 10.97 4.02
N ARG A 51 12.23 11.70 3.96
CA ARG A 51 10.90 11.12 3.80
C ARG A 51 10.28 11.56 2.48
N ILE A 52 9.84 10.59 1.66
CA ILE A 52 9.17 10.83 0.40
C ILE A 52 7.70 10.50 0.57
N TYR A 53 6.83 11.45 0.27
CA TYR A 53 5.40 11.26 0.18
C TYR A 53 5.03 11.07 -1.28
N ILE A 54 4.41 9.94 -1.62
CA ILE A 54 3.93 9.67 -2.98
C ILE A 54 2.42 9.55 -2.89
N TYR A 55 1.69 10.52 -3.43
CA TYR A 55 0.25 10.62 -3.25
C TYR A 55 -0.52 10.64 -4.58
N ARG A 56 -1.74 10.16 -4.52
CA ARG A 56 -2.71 10.14 -5.60
C ARG A 56 -4.04 10.67 -5.07
N ASN A 57 -4.32 11.94 -5.34
CA ASN A 57 -5.50 12.63 -4.82
C ASN A 57 -6.67 12.68 -5.79
N GLU A 58 -6.53 12.11 -7.01
CA GLU A 58 -7.65 12.02 -7.95
C GLU A 58 -8.66 10.95 -7.54
N PHE A 59 -9.88 11.15 -8.00
CA PHE A 59 -10.97 10.20 -7.89
C PHE A 59 -11.00 9.23 -9.07
N LEU A 60 -10.48 9.65 -10.22
CA LEU A 60 -10.44 8.85 -11.44
C LEU A 60 -9.62 7.57 -11.23
N GLY A 61 -10.16 6.44 -11.67
CA GLY A 61 -9.49 5.15 -11.51
C GLY A 61 -9.32 4.72 -10.04
N THR A 62 -10.22 5.13 -9.14
CA THR A 62 -10.14 4.85 -7.70
C THR A 62 -9.94 3.38 -7.36
N LEU A 63 -10.49 2.47 -8.16
CA LEU A 63 -10.41 1.03 -7.92
C LEU A 63 -9.12 0.39 -8.48
N VAL A 64 -8.37 1.10 -9.32
CA VAL A 64 -7.14 0.56 -9.93
C VAL A 64 -5.96 0.82 -9.02
N GLY A 65 -5.33 -0.26 -8.55
CA GLY A 65 -4.07 -0.20 -7.82
C GLY A 65 -2.89 0.09 -8.76
N LEU A 66 -1.98 0.95 -8.33
CA LEU A 66 -0.73 1.23 -9.01
C LEU A 66 0.44 0.97 -8.05
N ASP A 67 1.28 0.01 -8.40
CA ASP A 67 2.41 -0.38 -7.56
C ASP A 67 3.54 0.63 -7.67
N LEU A 68 4.15 0.92 -6.52
CA LEU A 68 5.26 1.85 -6.38
C LEU A 68 6.51 1.13 -5.89
N THR A 69 7.63 1.47 -6.49
CA THR A 69 8.95 1.11 -5.96
C THR A 69 9.80 2.37 -5.78
N VAL A 70 10.68 2.36 -4.78
CA VAL A 70 11.72 3.37 -4.58
C VAL A 70 13.05 2.64 -4.53
N ASN A 71 13.98 3.02 -5.40
CA ASN A 71 15.28 2.34 -5.58
C ASN A 71 15.13 0.82 -5.80
N GLY A 72 14.11 0.41 -6.55
CA GLY A 72 13.81 -0.98 -6.81
C GLY A 72 13.14 -1.74 -5.67
N GLN A 73 12.99 -1.14 -4.48
CA GLN A 73 12.30 -1.77 -3.33
C GLN A 73 10.80 -1.42 -3.33
N PRO A 74 9.92 -2.37 -3.02
CA PRO A 74 8.49 -2.09 -2.92
C PRO A 74 8.19 -1.00 -1.90
N ALA A 75 7.47 0.04 -2.31
CA ALA A 75 7.04 1.12 -1.43
C ALA A 75 5.55 1.02 -1.06
N GLY A 76 4.79 0.27 -1.81
CA GLY A 76 3.36 0.04 -1.59
C GLY A 76 2.56 0.18 -2.87
N THR A 77 1.24 0.06 -2.74
CA THR A 77 0.27 0.19 -3.84
C THR A 77 -0.69 1.31 -3.51
N THR A 78 -0.81 2.30 -4.39
CA THR A 78 -1.80 3.38 -4.24
C THR A 78 -3.07 3.08 -5.01
N LYS A 79 -4.18 3.59 -4.50
CA LYS A 79 -5.47 3.76 -5.20
C LYS A 79 -5.86 5.24 -5.20
N GLY A 80 -6.99 5.60 -5.78
CA GLY A 80 -7.50 6.96 -5.64
C GLY A 80 -7.66 7.38 -4.18
N LYS A 81 -7.32 8.61 -3.86
CA LYS A 81 -7.37 9.17 -2.50
C LYS A 81 -6.48 8.44 -1.47
N THR A 82 -5.30 7.93 -1.91
CA THR A 82 -4.31 7.32 -1.00
C THR A 82 -2.90 7.85 -1.23
N PHE A 83 -2.05 7.66 -0.23
CA PHE A 83 -0.62 7.94 -0.32
C PHE A 83 0.21 6.86 0.38
N VAL A 84 1.47 6.75 -0.02
CA VAL A 84 2.52 5.96 0.65
C VAL A 84 3.63 6.87 1.12
N VAL A 85 4.39 6.38 2.09
CA VAL A 85 5.58 7.03 2.62
C VAL A 85 6.79 6.12 2.42
N ALA A 86 7.90 6.68 1.95
CA ALA A 86 9.18 6.00 1.89
C ALA A 86 10.23 6.79 2.66
N ASP A 87 10.80 6.19 3.69
CA ASP A 87 11.93 6.73 4.44
C ASP A 87 13.22 6.14 3.86
N VAL A 88 14.08 7.00 3.33
CA VAL A 88 15.26 6.62 2.56
C VAL A 88 16.49 7.41 2.99
N PRO A 89 17.71 6.88 2.83
CA PRO A 89 18.93 7.67 2.98
C PRO A 89 18.93 8.88 2.05
N ALA A 90 19.63 9.94 2.44
CA ALA A 90 19.84 11.11 1.57
C ALA A 90 20.56 10.72 0.27
N GLY A 91 20.30 11.43 -0.80
CA GLY A 91 20.91 11.23 -2.11
C GLY A 91 19.91 11.08 -3.25
N PRO A 92 20.37 10.56 -4.39
CA PRO A 92 19.51 10.30 -5.54
C PRO A 92 18.54 9.15 -5.25
N GLN A 93 17.27 9.35 -5.60
CA GLN A 93 16.19 8.37 -5.45
C GLN A 93 15.52 8.16 -6.79
N GLU A 94 15.27 6.91 -7.15
CA GLU A 94 14.47 6.53 -8.31
C GLU A 94 13.13 5.98 -7.86
N ILE A 95 12.06 6.62 -8.26
CA ILE A 95 10.69 6.22 -7.97
C ILE A 95 10.07 5.70 -9.25
N VAL A 96 9.48 4.51 -9.19
CA VAL A 96 8.79 3.89 -10.34
C VAL A 96 7.36 3.56 -9.95
N SER A 97 6.43 3.98 -10.78
CA SER A 97 5.02 3.59 -10.72
C SER A 97 4.71 2.62 -11.85
N LYS A 98 4.12 1.48 -11.50
CA LYS A 98 3.75 0.41 -12.43
C LYS A 98 2.24 0.36 -12.60
N GLY A 99 1.80 0.38 -13.85
CA GLY A 99 0.43 0.21 -14.30
C GLY A 99 0.43 -0.32 -15.72
N GLU A 100 -0.53 0.07 -16.55
CA GLU A 100 -0.48 -0.25 -17.99
C GLU A 100 0.78 0.29 -18.66
N ASN A 101 1.22 1.49 -18.23
CA ASN A 101 2.56 2.01 -18.52
C ASN A 101 3.41 2.02 -17.25
N SER A 102 4.72 2.08 -17.42
CA SER A 102 5.65 2.38 -16.32
C SER A 102 6.09 3.83 -16.42
N SER A 103 6.01 4.54 -15.30
CA SER A 103 6.52 5.91 -15.14
C SER A 103 7.64 5.93 -14.13
N SER A 104 8.76 6.55 -14.46
CA SER A 104 9.88 6.73 -13.53
C SER A 104 10.16 8.20 -13.30
N LEU A 105 10.62 8.52 -12.09
CA LEU A 105 11.03 9.86 -11.68
C LEU A 105 12.29 9.76 -10.82
N ARG A 106 13.29 10.58 -11.11
CA ARG A 106 14.48 10.74 -10.28
C ARG A 106 14.43 12.05 -9.54
N ILE A 107 14.64 12.00 -8.23
CA ILE A 107 14.76 13.16 -7.34
C ILE A 107 16.01 13.03 -6.50
N SER A 108 16.47 14.13 -5.92
CA SER A 108 17.53 14.12 -4.90
C SER A 108 16.94 14.57 -3.57
N THR A 109 17.27 13.86 -2.49
CA THR A 109 16.77 14.13 -1.14
C THR A 109 17.94 14.44 -0.19
N ARG A 110 17.64 15.16 0.91
CA ARG A 110 18.59 15.46 1.99
C ARG A 110 18.07 14.92 3.32
N THR A 111 19.00 14.60 4.19
CA THR A 111 18.66 14.12 5.56
C THR A 111 17.80 15.13 6.29
N GLY A 112 16.74 14.63 6.95
CA GLY A 112 15.79 15.46 7.69
C GLY A 112 14.77 16.21 6.83
N GLU A 113 14.86 16.11 5.49
CA GLU A 113 13.95 16.78 4.57
C GLU A 113 12.81 15.86 4.10
N THR A 114 11.71 16.49 3.70
CA THR A 114 10.58 15.84 3.04
C THR A 114 10.55 16.19 1.55
N ALA A 115 10.23 15.18 0.72
CA ALA A 115 9.98 15.35 -0.70
C ALA A 115 8.56 14.87 -1.05
N TYR A 116 7.98 15.45 -2.09
CA TYR A 116 6.60 15.16 -2.49
C TYR A 116 6.53 14.80 -3.96
N VAL A 117 5.82 13.71 -4.24
CA VAL A 117 5.60 13.19 -5.59
C VAL A 117 4.11 12.99 -5.81
N TRP A 118 3.58 13.67 -6.78
CA TRP A 118 2.22 13.45 -7.25
C TRP A 118 2.22 12.35 -8.31
N GLN A 119 1.45 11.30 -8.05
CA GLN A 119 1.20 10.22 -8.98
C GLN A 119 -0.11 10.52 -9.74
N GLU A 120 0.02 11.23 -10.85
CA GLU A 120 -1.11 11.54 -11.73
C GLU A 120 -1.57 10.29 -12.47
N VAL A 121 -2.86 9.99 -12.43
CA VAL A 121 -3.43 8.86 -13.18
C VAL A 121 -3.57 9.22 -14.65
N LYS A 122 -3.15 8.30 -15.50
CA LYS A 122 -3.38 8.36 -16.94
C LYS A 122 -4.27 7.19 -17.35
N MET A 123 -5.32 7.48 -18.09
CA MET A 123 -6.14 6.43 -18.69
C MET A 123 -5.39 5.84 -19.88
N GLY A 124 -5.12 4.53 -19.83
CA GLY A 124 -4.59 3.76 -20.93
C GLY A 124 -5.70 3.16 -21.79
N LEU A 125 -5.33 2.30 -22.73
CA LEU A 125 -6.29 1.62 -23.61
C LEU A 125 -7.05 0.50 -22.88
N PHE A 126 -6.40 -0.21 -21.97
CA PHE A 126 -6.95 -1.38 -21.28
C PHE A 126 -7.05 -1.18 -19.77
N SER A 127 -6.19 -0.37 -19.18
CA SER A 127 -6.12 -0.14 -17.76
C SER A 127 -5.60 1.27 -17.45
N ALA A 128 -5.45 1.60 -16.17
CA ALA A 128 -4.82 2.85 -15.77
C ALA A 128 -3.29 2.71 -15.71
N GLY A 129 -2.63 3.74 -16.21
CA GLY A 129 -1.22 4.01 -15.98
C GLY A 129 -1.06 5.25 -15.11
N SER A 130 0.16 5.76 -15.04
CA SER A 130 0.44 6.99 -14.31
C SER A 130 1.56 7.80 -14.90
N LYS A 131 1.68 9.04 -14.42
CA LYS A 131 2.86 9.90 -14.58
C LYS A 131 3.25 10.45 -13.21
N LEU A 132 4.53 10.39 -12.90
CA LEU A 132 5.08 10.90 -11.66
C LEU A 132 5.59 12.34 -11.84
N HIS A 133 5.27 13.21 -10.87
CA HIS A 133 5.69 14.59 -10.84
C HIS A 133 6.30 14.94 -9.49
N SER A 134 7.49 15.53 -9.48
CA SER A 134 7.99 16.20 -8.29
C SER A 134 7.23 17.51 -8.11
N VAL A 135 6.73 17.77 -6.92
CA VAL A 135 5.99 18.99 -6.59
C VAL A 135 6.61 19.68 -5.37
N ASP A 136 6.35 20.99 -5.24
CA ASP A 136 6.80 21.73 -4.06
C ASP A 136 6.06 21.30 -2.78
N ALA A 137 6.59 21.73 -1.63
CA ALA A 137 6.06 21.31 -0.33
C ALA A 137 4.63 21.81 -0.07
N ALA A 138 4.25 22.97 -0.60
CA ALA A 138 2.90 23.51 -0.39
C ALA A 138 1.86 22.67 -1.14
N VAL A 139 2.10 22.40 -2.42
CA VAL A 139 1.27 21.54 -3.27
C VAL A 139 1.24 20.10 -2.73
N GLY A 140 2.41 19.57 -2.37
CA GLY A 140 2.53 18.20 -1.88
C GLY A 140 1.78 17.96 -0.57
N ARG A 141 1.93 18.84 0.41
CA ARG A 141 1.21 18.75 1.69
C ARG A 141 -0.30 18.84 1.49
N ALA A 142 -0.76 19.78 0.67
CA ALA A 142 -2.19 19.90 0.36
C ALA A 142 -2.73 18.60 -0.24
N GLY A 143 -2.03 18.01 -1.23
CA GLY A 143 -2.43 16.75 -1.86
C GLY A 143 -2.44 15.57 -0.89
N VAL A 144 -1.44 15.46 -0.01
CA VAL A 144 -1.38 14.40 1.02
C VAL A 144 -2.53 14.53 2.02
N LEU A 145 -2.90 15.75 2.44
CA LEU A 145 -4.00 15.97 3.39
C LEU A 145 -5.36 15.51 2.84
N GLU A 146 -5.53 15.47 1.52
CA GLU A 146 -6.75 14.95 0.86
C GLU A 146 -6.79 13.43 0.75
N THR A 147 -5.78 12.72 1.22
CA THR A 147 -5.57 11.28 0.99
C THR A 147 -5.35 10.54 2.30
N ASN A 148 -5.46 9.21 2.27
CA ASN A 148 -5.25 8.34 3.42
C ASN A 148 -3.99 7.50 3.24
N LEU A 149 -3.25 7.31 4.33
CA LEU A 149 -2.05 6.47 4.33
C LEU A 149 -2.41 5.02 4.06
N VAL A 150 -1.71 4.39 3.14
CA VAL A 150 -1.72 2.94 2.97
C VAL A 150 -0.45 2.33 3.55
N ALA A 151 -0.52 1.06 3.93
CA ALA A 151 0.62 0.35 4.49
C ALA A 151 1.82 0.44 3.54
N SER A 152 2.94 0.92 4.05
CA SER A 152 4.19 1.04 3.30
C SER A 152 5.31 0.31 4.03
N PRO A 153 5.97 -0.66 3.38
CA PRO A 153 7.08 -1.39 3.99
C PRO A 153 8.34 -0.52 4.18
N MET A 154 8.40 0.63 3.52
CA MET A 154 9.54 1.58 3.60
C MET A 154 9.35 2.68 4.64
N MET A 155 8.24 2.68 5.35
CA MET A 155 7.99 3.67 6.39
C MET A 155 8.61 3.22 7.72
N VAL A 156 9.54 4.01 8.24
CA VAL A 156 10.05 3.82 9.61
C VAL A 156 9.00 4.33 10.59
N ALA A 157 8.55 3.44 11.47
CA ALA A 157 7.66 3.83 12.55
C ALA A 157 8.34 4.91 13.40
N GLY A 158 7.72 6.07 13.52
CA GLY A 158 8.18 7.09 14.45
C GLY A 158 8.15 6.55 15.89
N PRO A 159 8.95 7.10 16.82
CA PRO A 159 8.90 6.69 18.21
C PRO A 159 7.48 6.85 18.73
N ALA A 160 6.93 5.74 19.25
CA ALA A 160 5.67 5.79 19.96
C ALA A 160 5.85 6.77 21.14
N ARG A 161 5.17 7.91 21.11
CA ARG A 161 5.11 8.79 22.27
C ARG A 161 4.16 8.15 23.25
N GLY A 162 4.73 7.65 24.35
CA GLY A 162 3.99 7.26 25.54
C GLY A 162 3.31 8.47 26.19
#